data_1a336cf314c97f554ac42c00d39a47c6
#
_entry.id   1a336cf314c97f554ac42c00d39a47c6
#
_cell.length_a   1.000
_cell.length_b   1.000
_cell.length_c   1.000
_cell.angle_alpha   90.00
_cell.angle_beta   90.00
_cell.angle_gamma   90.00
#
_symmetry.space_group_name_H-M   'P 1'
#
loop_
_entity.id
_entity.type
_entity.pdbx_description
1 polymer ?
#
loop_
_entity_poly.entity_id
_entity_poly.type
_entity_poly.pdbx_seq_one_letter_code
_entity_poly.pdbx_strand_id
1 'polypeptide(L)'
;MAGSVNKVILIGNLGRDPEVRSFQNGGKVCNLRIATSENWKDKNTGERREKTEWHSVAIFQEGLVRIAEQYLRKGSKVYIEGQLQTRKWQDQSGQDKYSTEVVLQGYGGTLTMLDSRDGGGVGAPSGGGSSYDNRQDGGYDSGYDSGYSGGPAQGGGTPAPSRDLDDEIPF
;
A
#
# COMPACT_ATOMS: atom_id res chain seq x y z
N MET A 1 19.11 -19.41 -35.19
CA MET A 1 19.00 -18.00 -34.75
C MET A 1 18.94 -18.01 -33.22
N ALA A 2 19.80 -17.24 -32.58
CA ALA A 2 19.78 -17.12 -31.12
C ALA A 2 18.52 -16.32 -30.72
N GLY A 3 17.69 -16.89 -29.86
CA GLY A 3 16.57 -16.18 -29.28
C GLY A 3 17.06 -15.15 -28.24
N SER A 4 16.33 -14.04 -28.09
CA SER A 4 16.55 -13.07 -27.02
C SER A 4 15.31 -12.95 -26.14
N VAL A 5 15.50 -12.58 -24.87
CA VAL A 5 14.42 -12.35 -23.92
C VAL A 5 14.52 -10.92 -23.40
N ASN A 6 13.40 -10.20 -23.44
CA ASN A 6 13.26 -8.90 -22.78
C ASN A 6 12.03 -8.99 -21.89
N LYS A 7 12.26 -9.27 -20.62
CA LYS A 7 11.21 -9.41 -19.60
C LYS A 7 11.65 -8.79 -18.29
N VAL A 8 10.77 -7.97 -17.71
CA VAL A 8 10.96 -7.36 -16.40
C VAL A 8 9.81 -7.78 -15.51
N ILE A 9 10.12 -8.17 -14.28
CA ILE A 9 9.16 -8.50 -13.24
C ILE A 9 9.39 -7.56 -12.07
N LEU A 10 8.33 -6.90 -11.61
CA LEU A 10 8.36 -6.01 -10.45
C LEU A 10 7.26 -6.38 -9.46
N ILE A 11 7.61 -6.38 -8.17
CA ILE A 11 6.65 -6.36 -7.07
C ILE A 11 6.96 -5.14 -6.23
N GLY A 12 6.01 -4.23 -6.10
CA GLY A 12 6.23 -2.99 -5.36
C GLY A 12 4.94 -2.24 -5.10
N ASN A 13 5.07 -1.06 -4.50
CA ASN A 13 3.95 -0.22 -4.15
C ASN A 13 3.88 1.02 -5.05
N LEU A 14 2.68 1.46 -5.38
CA LEU A 14 2.48 2.71 -6.13
C LEU A 14 2.87 3.91 -5.27
N GLY A 15 3.77 4.75 -5.78
CA GLY A 15 4.17 5.99 -5.12
C GLY A 15 3.18 7.14 -5.29
N ARG A 16 2.33 7.05 -6.31
CA ARG A 16 1.25 7.99 -6.63
C ARG A 16 0.09 7.29 -7.29
N ASP A 17 -1.04 8.00 -7.42
CA ASP A 17 -2.18 7.48 -8.17
C ASP A 17 -1.84 7.26 -9.64
N PRO A 18 -2.49 6.29 -10.32
CA PRO A 18 -2.33 6.06 -11.75
C PRO A 18 -2.65 7.30 -12.57
N GLU A 19 -1.77 7.66 -13.50
CA GLU A 19 -1.99 8.76 -14.44
C GLU A 19 -2.45 8.21 -15.81
N VAL A 20 -3.73 8.40 -16.13
CA VAL A 20 -4.28 7.99 -17.42
C VAL A 20 -4.29 9.17 -18.40
N ARG A 21 -3.77 8.96 -19.59
CA ARG A 21 -3.77 9.93 -20.69
C ARG A 21 -4.41 9.29 -21.92
N SER A 22 -5.25 10.05 -22.59
CA SER A 22 -5.86 9.66 -23.86
C SER A 22 -5.10 10.26 -25.03
N PHE A 23 -4.89 9.49 -26.06
CA PHE A 23 -4.32 9.95 -27.33
C PHE A 23 -5.43 10.42 -28.28
N GLN A 24 -5.08 11.23 -29.27
CA GLN A 24 -6.03 11.71 -30.30
C GLN A 24 -6.65 10.60 -31.14
N ASN A 25 -6.00 9.45 -31.24
CA ASN A 25 -6.48 8.26 -31.94
C ASN A 25 -7.43 7.39 -31.10
N GLY A 26 -7.86 7.86 -29.92
CA GLY A 26 -8.76 7.15 -29.02
C GLY A 26 -8.09 6.14 -28.09
N GLY A 27 -6.80 5.88 -28.25
CA GLY A 27 -6.02 5.01 -27.35
C GLY A 27 -5.79 5.66 -26.00
N LYS A 28 -5.58 4.85 -24.97
CA LYS A 28 -5.22 5.29 -23.63
C LYS A 28 -3.89 4.69 -23.19
N VAL A 29 -3.14 5.44 -22.39
CA VAL A 29 -1.97 4.95 -21.66
C VAL A 29 -2.15 5.26 -20.18
N CYS A 30 -1.80 4.30 -19.34
CA CYS A 30 -1.73 4.51 -17.90
C CYS A 30 -0.27 4.46 -17.44
N ASN A 31 0.19 5.54 -16.81
CA ASN A 31 1.52 5.62 -16.25
C ASN A 31 1.48 5.36 -14.74
N LEU A 32 2.30 4.41 -14.29
CA LEU A 32 2.47 4.09 -12.88
C LEU A 32 3.88 4.45 -12.43
N ARG A 33 4.01 4.83 -11.16
CA ARG A 33 5.30 4.98 -10.49
C ARG A 33 5.38 3.97 -9.36
N ILE A 34 6.28 3.00 -9.47
CA ILE A 34 6.37 1.86 -8.55
C ILE A 34 7.67 1.95 -7.76
N ALA A 35 7.57 1.81 -6.44
CA ALA A 35 8.67 1.71 -5.52
C ALA A 35 8.96 0.25 -5.20
N THR A 36 10.23 -0.16 -5.31
CA THR A 36 10.74 -1.42 -4.79
C THR A 36 11.76 -1.11 -3.71
N SER A 37 11.56 -1.61 -2.49
CA SER A 37 12.44 -1.35 -1.35
C SER A 37 13.17 -2.61 -0.93
N GLU A 38 14.46 -2.47 -0.70
CA GLU A 38 15.35 -3.49 -0.14
C GLU A 38 15.80 -3.07 1.25
N ASN A 39 15.73 -3.98 2.20
CA ASN A 39 16.19 -3.74 3.58
C ASN A 39 17.30 -4.72 3.91
N TRP A 40 18.42 -4.22 4.40
CA TRP A 40 19.52 -5.05 4.87
C TRP A 40 20.16 -4.49 6.15
N LYS A 41 20.87 -5.34 6.84
CA LYS A 41 21.67 -4.94 8.00
C LYS A 41 23.12 -4.72 7.54
N ASP A 42 23.64 -3.52 7.78
CA ASP A 42 25.05 -3.21 7.50
C ASP A 42 25.94 -4.07 8.39
N LYS A 43 26.86 -4.81 7.78
CA LYS A 43 27.72 -5.76 8.49
C LYS A 43 28.74 -5.06 9.38
N ASN A 44 29.12 -3.82 9.07
CA ASN A 44 30.15 -3.08 9.78
C ASN A 44 29.57 -2.27 10.96
N THR A 45 28.43 -1.61 10.72
CA THR A 45 27.81 -0.74 11.73
C THR A 45 26.70 -1.44 12.51
N GLY A 46 26.18 -2.57 12.00
CA GLY A 46 25.02 -3.26 12.57
C GLY A 46 23.70 -2.55 12.37
N GLU A 47 23.67 -1.41 11.69
CA GLU A 47 22.50 -0.61 11.44
C GLU A 47 21.62 -1.20 10.34
N ARG A 48 20.32 -0.98 10.45
CA ARG A 48 19.36 -1.33 9.40
C ARG A 48 19.35 -0.24 8.35
N ARG A 49 19.61 -0.62 7.09
CA ARG A 49 19.56 0.27 5.94
C ARG A 49 18.44 -0.13 5.00
N GLU A 50 17.84 0.88 4.38
CA GLU A 50 16.81 0.72 3.36
C GLU A 50 17.24 1.47 2.10
N LYS A 51 16.95 0.86 0.94
CA LYS A 51 17.14 1.48 -0.37
C LYS A 51 15.87 1.29 -1.17
N THR A 52 15.32 2.38 -1.69
CA THR A 52 14.14 2.35 -2.56
C THR A 52 14.52 2.75 -3.98
N GLU A 53 14.14 1.92 -4.94
CA GLU A 53 14.27 2.22 -6.36
C GLU A 53 12.89 2.54 -6.96
N TRP A 54 12.87 3.52 -7.85
CA TRP A 54 11.65 4.01 -8.47
C TRP A 54 11.57 3.62 -9.94
N HIS A 55 10.54 2.88 -10.30
CA HIS A 55 10.32 2.39 -11.65
C HIS A 55 9.17 3.13 -12.33
N SER A 56 9.38 3.54 -13.59
CA SER A 56 8.33 4.05 -14.45
C SER A 56 7.74 2.91 -15.25
N VAL A 57 6.43 2.77 -15.24
CA VAL A 57 5.70 1.72 -15.94
C VAL A 57 4.62 2.34 -16.81
N ALA A 58 4.58 1.98 -18.09
CA ALA A 58 3.58 2.44 -19.04
C ALA A 58 2.70 1.27 -19.51
N ILE A 59 1.40 1.38 -19.33
CA ILE A 59 0.42 0.36 -19.70
C ILE A 59 -0.35 0.86 -20.91
N PHE A 60 -0.21 0.16 -22.03
CA PHE A 60 -0.94 0.44 -23.29
C PHE A 60 -2.11 -0.51 -23.53
N GLN A 61 -2.16 -1.62 -22.80
CA GLN A 61 -3.24 -2.59 -22.92
C GLN A 61 -4.51 -2.05 -22.27
N GLU A 62 -5.55 -1.78 -23.06
CA GLU A 62 -6.77 -1.09 -22.63
C GLU A 62 -7.47 -1.75 -21.44
N GLY A 63 -7.52 -3.09 -21.42
CA GLY A 63 -8.09 -3.84 -20.29
C GLY A 63 -7.36 -3.57 -18.97
N LEU A 64 -6.02 -3.55 -19.01
CA LEU A 64 -5.20 -3.25 -17.83
C LEU A 64 -5.26 -1.78 -17.43
N VAL A 65 -5.35 -0.86 -18.41
CA VAL A 65 -5.56 0.58 -18.14
C VAL A 65 -6.84 0.80 -17.34
N ARG A 66 -7.94 0.15 -17.75
CA ARG A 66 -9.24 0.24 -17.06
C ARG A 66 -9.16 -0.30 -15.63
N ILE A 67 -8.49 -1.44 -15.43
CA ILE A 67 -8.28 -2.02 -14.09
C ILE A 67 -7.44 -1.08 -13.23
N ALA A 68 -6.34 -0.54 -13.78
CA ALA A 68 -5.48 0.39 -13.06
C ALA A 68 -6.22 1.66 -12.65
N GLU A 69 -6.98 2.27 -13.55
CA GLU A 69 -7.77 3.49 -13.31
C GLU A 69 -8.83 3.29 -12.21
N GLN A 70 -9.50 2.14 -12.23
CA GLN A 70 -10.62 1.86 -11.35
C GLN A 70 -10.19 1.45 -9.94
N TYR A 71 -9.18 0.61 -9.82
CA TYR A 71 -8.86 -0.09 -8.58
C TYR A 71 -7.56 0.34 -7.92
N LEU A 72 -6.56 0.82 -8.68
CA LEU A 72 -5.28 1.19 -8.11
C LEU A 72 -5.30 2.61 -7.52
N ARG A 73 -4.59 2.78 -6.41
CA ARG A 73 -4.36 4.06 -5.74
C ARG A 73 -2.91 4.13 -5.25
N LYS A 74 -2.47 5.31 -4.86
CA LYS A 74 -1.19 5.48 -4.14
C LYS A 74 -1.12 4.48 -2.98
N GLY A 75 0.00 3.76 -2.87
CA GLY A 75 0.22 2.75 -1.85
C GLY A 75 -0.17 1.33 -2.27
N SER A 76 -1.02 1.14 -3.29
CA SER A 76 -1.41 -0.19 -3.77
C SER A 76 -0.21 -1.05 -4.12
N LYS A 77 -0.21 -2.29 -3.64
CA LYS A 77 0.83 -3.28 -3.94
C LYS A 77 0.48 -4.06 -5.18
N VAL A 78 1.40 -4.10 -6.13
CA VAL A 78 1.16 -4.73 -7.43
C VAL A 78 2.31 -5.64 -7.83
N TYR A 79 1.97 -6.69 -8.57
CA TYR A 79 2.87 -7.50 -9.38
C TYR A 79 2.72 -7.09 -10.84
N ILE A 80 3.84 -6.85 -11.51
CA ILE A 80 3.89 -6.44 -12.91
C ILE A 80 4.87 -7.29 -13.68
N GLU A 81 4.47 -7.75 -14.86
CA GLU A 81 5.36 -8.24 -15.90
C GLU A 81 5.24 -7.36 -17.13
N GLY A 82 6.38 -7.00 -17.69
CA GLY A 82 6.46 -6.18 -18.90
C GLY A 82 7.81 -6.33 -19.59
N GLN A 83 8.07 -5.44 -20.53
CA GLN A 83 9.31 -5.36 -21.28
C GLN A 83 10.00 -4.03 -20.98
N LEU A 84 11.34 -4.05 -20.90
CA LEU A 84 12.12 -2.83 -20.78
C LEU A 84 12.18 -2.14 -22.14
N GLN A 85 11.82 -0.87 -22.18
CA GLN A 85 11.85 -0.06 -23.39
C GLN A 85 12.52 1.28 -23.12
N THR A 86 13.42 1.69 -24.00
CA THR A 86 14.05 3.00 -23.95
C THR A 86 13.47 3.86 -25.08
N ARG A 87 12.93 5.01 -24.71
CA ARG A 87 12.37 5.99 -25.64
C ARG A 87 13.25 7.24 -25.66
N LYS A 88 13.59 7.68 -26.88
CA LYS A 88 14.23 8.95 -27.12
C LYS A 88 13.18 10.05 -27.19
N TRP A 89 13.42 11.18 -26.55
CA TRP A 89 12.59 12.37 -26.64
C TRP A 89 13.46 13.64 -26.56
N GLN A 90 12.94 14.75 -27.02
CA GLN A 90 13.66 16.02 -26.96
C GLN A 90 13.04 16.91 -25.87
N ASP A 91 13.88 17.52 -25.08
CA ASP A 91 13.45 18.51 -24.10
C ASP A 91 13.15 19.88 -24.76
N GLN A 92 12.72 20.84 -23.97
CA GLN A 92 12.40 22.20 -24.45
C GLN A 92 13.61 22.93 -25.02
N SER A 93 14.83 22.51 -24.71
CA SER A 93 16.08 23.07 -25.25
C SER A 93 16.52 22.38 -26.53
N GLY A 94 15.77 21.40 -27.05
CA GLY A 94 16.10 20.63 -28.24
C GLY A 94 17.13 19.52 -28.01
N GLN A 95 17.51 19.25 -26.74
CA GLN A 95 18.44 18.18 -26.43
C GLN A 95 17.76 16.82 -26.42
N ASP A 96 18.43 15.84 -27.03
CA ASP A 96 17.98 14.45 -27.02
C ASP A 96 18.14 13.85 -25.62
N LYS A 97 17.04 13.34 -25.06
CA LYS A 97 17.00 12.61 -23.80
C LYS A 97 16.44 11.22 -23.98
N TYR A 98 16.86 10.32 -23.12
CA TYR A 98 16.42 8.94 -23.13
C TYR A 98 15.70 8.63 -21.82
N SER A 99 14.52 8.02 -21.92
CA SER A 99 13.78 7.51 -20.77
C SER A 99 13.60 6.02 -20.91
N THR A 100 14.03 5.27 -19.90
CA THR A 100 13.85 3.83 -19.84
C THR A 100 12.67 3.52 -18.92
N GLU A 101 11.72 2.77 -19.42
CA GLU A 101 10.48 2.42 -18.74
C GLU A 101 10.10 0.96 -18.97
N VAL A 102 9.31 0.39 -18.07
CA VAL A 102 8.72 -0.95 -18.24
C VAL A 102 7.40 -0.78 -18.96
N VAL A 103 7.23 -1.46 -20.08
CA VAL A 103 6.05 -1.31 -20.92
C VAL A 103 5.22 -2.59 -20.89
N LEU A 104 3.91 -2.43 -20.60
CA LEU A 104 2.91 -3.48 -20.71
C LEU A 104 2.10 -3.26 -21.98
N GLN A 105 2.39 -4.07 -23.02
CA GLN A 105 1.72 -4.03 -24.31
C GLN A 105 1.51 -5.43 -24.86
N GLY A 106 0.50 -5.59 -25.72
CA GLY A 106 0.17 -6.86 -26.34
C GLY A 106 -0.18 -7.95 -25.32
N TYR A 107 0.18 -9.20 -25.65
CA TYR A 107 -0.14 -10.37 -24.82
C TYR A 107 0.89 -10.63 -23.71
N GLY A 108 2.00 -9.91 -23.68
CA GLY A 108 3.11 -10.14 -22.75
C GLY A 108 3.06 -9.30 -21.45
N GLY A 109 2.07 -8.44 -21.32
CA GLY A 109 1.91 -7.58 -20.12
C GLY A 109 0.98 -8.22 -19.08
N THR A 110 1.41 -8.28 -17.84
CA THR A 110 0.60 -8.76 -16.71
C THR A 110 0.57 -7.71 -15.61
N LEU A 111 -0.60 -7.49 -15.03
CA LEU A 111 -0.82 -6.69 -13.84
C LEU A 111 -1.71 -7.47 -12.86
N THR A 112 -1.21 -7.70 -11.65
CA THR A 112 -1.96 -8.35 -10.57
C THR A 112 -1.90 -7.48 -9.32
N MET A 113 -3.05 -7.19 -8.72
CA MET A 113 -3.14 -6.51 -7.43
C MET A 113 -2.83 -7.50 -6.31
N LEU A 114 -1.90 -7.14 -5.42
CA LEU A 114 -1.48 -7.98 -4.30
C LEU A 114 -1.99 -7.46 -2.95
N ASP A 115 -2.75 -6.35 -2.95
CA ASP A 115 -3.41 -5.88 -1.74
C ASP A 115 -4.48 -6.88 -1.33
N SER A 116 -4.44 -7.33 -0.08
CA SER A 116 -5.55 -8.04 0.53
C SER A 116 -6.76 -7.10 0.56
N ARG A 117 -7.93 -7.60 0.19
CA ARG A 117 -9.21 -6.88 0.35
C ARG A 117 -9.62 -6.72 1.83
N ASP A 118 -8.67 -6.67 2.75
CA ASP A 118 -8.92 -6.39 4.17
C ASP A 118 -8.98 -4.88 4.42
N GLY A 119 -10.04 -4.26 3.97
CA GLY A 119 -10.26 -2.84 4.19
C GLY A 119 -11.73 -2.41 4.18
N GLY A 120 -12.64 -3.37 4.08
CA GLY A 120 -14.03 -3.14 4.43
C GLY A 120 -14.25 -3.57 5.86
N GLY A 121 -14.04 -2.68 6.82
CA GLY A 121 -14.55 -2.82 8.17
C GLY A 121 -16.06 -2.93 8.10
N VAL A 122 -16.56 -4.13 7.83
CA VAL A 122 -17.93 -4.49 8.16
C VAL A 122 -17.90 -4.58 9.68
N GLY A 123 -18.40 -3.52 10.34
CA GLY A 123 -18.72 -3.58 11.75
C GLY A 123 -19.43 -4.90 12.01
N ALA A 124 -18.84 -5.73 12.84
CA ALA A 124 -19.51 -6.92 13.31
C ALA A 124 -20.87 -6.48 13.84
N PRO A 125 -21.99 -7.02 13.35
CA PRO A 125 -23.24 -6.80 14.00
C PRO A 125 -23.09 -7.42 15.40
N SER A 126 -23.18 -6.58 16.42
CA SER A 126 -23.42 -6.99 17.78
C SER A 126 -24.73 -7.79 17.77
N GLY A 127 -24.61 -9.06 17.51
CA GLY A 127 -25.71 -9.99 17.46
C GLY A 127 -26.22 -10.26 18.85
N GLY A 128 -27.48 -9.93 19.03
CA GLY A 128 -28.24 -10.16 20.21
C GLY A 128 -28.14 -11.58 20.72
N GLY A 129 -28.12 -11.66 22.03
CA GLY A 129 -28.15 -12.87 22.79
C GLY A 129 -29.35 -13.73 22.47
N SER A 130 -29.10 -14.98 22.20
CA SER A 130 -30.08 -16.05 22.27
C SER A 130 -30.04 -16.60 23.68
N SER A 131 -31.04 -16.21 24.44
CA SER A 131 -31.37 -16.79 25.74
C SER A 131 -31.80 -18.26 25.53
N TYR A 132 -30.99 -19.18 25.99
CA TYR A 132 -31.49 -20.51 26.34
C TYR A 132 -31.87 -20.49 27.79
N ASP A 133 -33.18 -20.43 28.02
CA ASP A 133 -33.88 -20.75 29.28
C ASP A 133 -33.56 -22.22 29.62
N ASN A 134 -32.85 -22.45 30.71
CA ASN A 134 -32.89 -23.74 31.41
C ASN A 134 -33.09 -23.50 32.89
N ARG A 135 -34.35 -23.66 33.33
CA ARG A 135 -34.76 -23.78 34.69
C ARG A 135 -34.24 -25.07 35.29
N GLN A 136 -33.65 -24.98 36.47
CA GLN A 136 -33.82 -25.88 37.61
C GLN A 136 -32.93 -25.38 38.76
N ASP A 137 -33.53 -24.77 39.72
CA ASP A 137 -34.00 -25.26 41.04
C ASP A 137 -32.88 -25.62 42.02
N GLY A 138 -32.96 -25.00 43.24
CA GLY A 138 -32.24 -25.47 44.44
C GLY A 138 -31.33 -24.44 45.14
N GLY A 139 -31.71 -23.51 45.90
CA GLY A 139 -31.88 -23.49 47.39
C GLY A 139 -30.62 -23.15 48.16
N TYR A 140 -30.86 -22.28 49.22
CA TYR A 140 -30.11 -22.01 50.44
C TYR A 140 -28.93 -21.04 50.34
N ASP A 141 -29.04 -19.81 50.81
CA ASP A 141 -29.10 -19.26 52.20
C ASP A 141 -27.73 -18.83 52.75
N SER A 142 -27.77 -17.68 53.47
CA SER A 142 -26.73 -17.07 54.36
C SER A 142 -25.67 -16.24 53.69
N GLY A 143 -25.50 -14.90 53.83
CA GLY A 143 -25.65 -14.09 55.00
C GLY A 143 -24.30 -13.41 55.29
N TYR A 144 -24.35 -12.14 55.75
CA TYR A 144 -23.29 -11.27 56.30
C TYR A 144 -22.51 -10.43 55.27
N ASP A 145 -22.76 -9.16 55.12
CA ASP A 145 -22.60 -7.98 56.02
C ASP A 145 -21.14 -7.46 56.15
N SER A 146 -21.04 -6.15 56.14
CA SER A 146 -19.94 -5.24 56.39
C SER A 146 -19.22 -4.74 55.13
N GLY A 147 -19.35 -3.53 54.64
CA GLY A 147 -19.29 -2.25 55.32
C GLY A 147 -17.82 -1.79 55.36
N TYR A 148 -17.42 -0.86 54.50
CA TYR A 148 -16.62 0.30 54.91
C TYR A 148 -16.40 1.28 53.77
N SER A 149 -16.77 2.46 54.04
CA SER A 149 -16.54 3.78 53.52
C SER A 149 -15.05 4.14 53.34
N GLY A 150 -14.77 5.04 52.41
CA GLY A 150 -13.52 5.79 52.39
C GLY A 150 -13.24 6.51 51.11
N GLY A 151 -13.45 7.76 51.07
CA GLY A 151 -13.45 8.80 50.09
C GLY A 151 -12.09 9.18 49.46
N PRO A 152 -11.98 10.38 48.85
CA PRO A 152 -11.26 10.61 47.63
C PRO A 152 -9.83 11.10 47.83
N ALA A 153 -8.96 10.82 46.87
CA ALA A 153 -7.68 11.52 46.75
C ALA A 153 -7.45 11.98 45.32
N GLN A 154 -7.34 13.28 45.21
CA GLN A 154 -6.81 14.08 44.12
C GLN A 154 -5.37 13.71 43.76
N GLY A 155 -4.98 13.96 42.51
CA GLY A 155 -3.61 14.30 42.23
C GLY A 155 -3.09 13.95 40.84
N GLY A 156 -2.89 14.96 40.01
CA GLY A 156 -1.69 15.09 39.25
C GLY A 156 -1.72 14.62 37.80
N GLY A 157 -2.23 15.46 36.93
CA GLY A 157 -1.93 15.38 35.48
C GLY A 157 -0.48 15.82 35.24
N THR A 158 0.27 14.98 34.54
CA THR A 158 1.50 15.39 33.87
C THR A 158 1.23 15.53 32.39
N PRO A 159 1.57 16.67 31.75
CA PRO A 159 1.41 16.82 30.30
C PRO A 159 2.50 16.04 29.59
N ALA A 160 2.10 15.31 28.53
CA ALA A 160 3.01 14.66 27.62
C ALA A 160 3.79 15.72 26.81
N PRO A 161 5.09 15.52 26.53
CA PRO A 161 5.85 16.42 25.69
C PRO A 161 5.44 16.27 24.22
N SER A 162 5.07 17.39 23.62
CA SER A 162 4.97 17.56 22.18
C SER A 162 6.35 17.34 21.56
N ARG A 163 6.47 16.34 20.70
CA ARG A 163 7.63 16.19 19.82
C ARG A 163 7.37 17.01 18.57
N ASP A 164 7.99 18.16 18.48
CA ASP A 164 8.25 18.85 17.23
C ASP A 164 9.18 17.95 16.41
N LEU A 165 8.66 17.45 15.30
CA LEU A 165 9.44 16.81 14.24
C LEU A 165 9.76 17.91 13.22
N ASP A 166 10.91 18.54 13.40
CA ASP A 166 11.55 19.32 12.35
C ASP A 166 12.04 18.33 11.28
N ASP A 167 11.27 18.25 10.21
CA ASP A 167 11.57 17.42 9.03
C ASP A 167 12.32 18.29 8.00
N GLU A 168 13.58 18.61 8.30
CA GLU A 168 14.48 19.15 7.29
C GLU A 168 15.00 18.03 6.40
N ILE A 169 14.53 18.00 5.16
CA ILE A 169 15.02 17.14 4.08
C ILE A 169 16.21 17.85 3.43
N PRO A 170 17.46 17.38 3.55
CA PRO A 170 18.56 17.88 2.73
C PRO A 170 18.49 17.25 1.33
N PHE A 171 18.61 18.10 0.33
CA PHE A 171 18.74 17.75 -1.09
C PHE A 171 20.12 17.17 -1.41
#